data_6338b6c5e3314e155510e20742379b65
#
_entry.id   6338b6c5e3314e155510e20742379b65
#
_cell.length_a   1.000
_cell.length_b   1.000
_cell.length_c   1.000
_cell.angle_alpha   90.00
_cell.angle_beta   90.00
_cell.angle_gamma   90.00
#
_symmetry.space_group_name_H-M   'P 1'
#
loop_
_entity.id
_entity.type
_entity.pdbx_description
1 polymer ?
#
loop_
_entity_poly.entity_id
_entity_poly.type
_entity_poly.pdbx_seq_one_letter_code
_entity_poly.pdbx_strand_id
1 'polypeptide(L)'
;MTRCVSRAIATRSHLLVQAGTGTGKSLAYLVPAMVHAVEAGERAVVSTATLALQRQVLIKDAPLAADAVERTTGVRPSVALLKGWQNYLCRHRLAGGYPDDDSDTLFSAAEATPRARVGEGTEQSLGEQVVRVREWAADTETGDRDDLVPGVSDRAWAQVSVTGAECLGTSCPLHDECFPVLARAAAAEADVVVTNHAMLGIAAAGNPGVLPEHEVLVVDEAHELADRVRSQGTVSLSATAVARVAATARRHAGVVVTDLEEAGQNLQLALAELPDGRLTEGLPPALADALTLLEAACRQVLTDVREAAKAAGPASASGDAGAVALARTAVADMTDVVERMTSDSVAQRRDVAWVERPRLGAEPPRLTLSPIDVAGSVADALLADRAAVLTSATLALGGSFNPMAATLGLTLADADWEGVDVGTPFDYARQGILYTPTHLPRPGMGISEAALEEVVALAEASRGGMLGLFSSRRAAEEAAGVLRERTGLTVYAQGEDRLPTLVEAFAADEDACLVGTLSLWQGVDVPGRTCRLVVIDRIPFPRPDDPVSQARSEAVTAAGGNGFMTVSATHAALLLAQGAGRLVRRADDRGVVAVLDPRLRTARYGAFLARSMPPLWPTRDRDVVLGALGRLAAGQ
;
A
#
# COMPACT_ATOMS: atom_id res chain seq x y z
N MET A 1 13.69 -22.66 4.78
CA MET A 1 12.37 -22.03 4.96
C MET A 1 11.28 -23.07 5.27
N THR A 2 10.89 -23.97 4.38
CA THR A 2 9.77 -24.94 4.57
C THR A 2 9.77 -25.62 5.95
N ARG A 3 10.90 -26.20 6.39
CA ARG A 3 11.00 -26.84 7.73
C ARG A 3 10.76 -25.89 8.90
N CYS A 4 11.21 -24.63 8.80
CA CYS A 4 10.96 -23.63 9.83
C CYS A 4 9.47 -23.26 9.89
N VAL A 5 8.84 -23.10 8.71
CA VAL A 5 7.40 -22.81 8.60
C VAL A 5 6.58 -23.96 9.16
N SER A 6 6.86 -25.23 8.79
CA SER A 6 6.16 -26.40 9.36
C SER A 6 6.30 -26.47 10.88
N ARG A 7 7.50 -26.16 11.42
CA ARG A 7 7.71 -26.14 12.86
C ARG A 7 6.90 -25.05 13.55
N ALA A 8 6.94 -23.82 13.02
CA ALA A 8 6.20 -22.69 13.60
C ALA A 8 4.68 -22.95 13.62
N ILE A 9 4.13 -23.53 12.55
CA ILE A 9 2.72 -23.93 12.49
C ILE A 9 2.41 -25.00 13.54
N ALA A 10 3.23 -26.06 13.62
CA ALA A 10 3.02 -27.15 14.56
C ALA A 10 3.15 -26.74 16.04
N THR A 11 3.99 -25.74 16.34
CA THR A 11 4.17 -25.22 17.71
C THR A 11 3.30 -24.02 18.03
N ARG A 12 2.46 -23.56 17.09
CA ARG A 12 1.65 -22.33 17.18
C ARG A 12 2.47 -21.11 17.60
N SER A 13 3.71 -21.02 17.08
CA SER A 13 4.62 -19.89 17.31
C SER A 13 4.67 -18.96 16.12
N HIS A 14 5.26 -17.78 16.30
CA HIS A 14 5.44 -16.84 15.22
C HIS A 14 6.83 -16.96 14.59
N LEU A 15 6.90 -16.77 13.27
CA LEU A 15 8.14 -16.89 12.52
C LEU A 15 8.34 -15.68 11.60
N LEU A 16 9.45 -14.96 11.80
CA LEU A 16 9.95 -13.98 10.84
C LEU A 16 10.95 -14.65 9.92
N VAL A 17 10.69 -14.69 8.61
CA VAL A 17 11.61 -15.28 7.63
C VAL A 17 12.10 -14.24 6.65
N GLN A 18 13.38 -13.95 6.72
CA GLN A 18 14.04 -13.23 5.62
C GLN A 18 14.44 -14.24 4.56
N ALA A 19 13.91 -14.05 3.35
CA ALA A 19 14.21 -14.88 2.19
C ALA A 19 14.39 -14.00 0.96
N GLY A 20 15.57 -14.01 0.38
CA GLY A 20 15.88 -13.22 -0.83
C GLY A 20 14.96 -13.56 -2.01
N THR A 21 14.93 -12.68 -3.00
CA THR A 21 14.19 -12.94 -4.25
C THR A 21 14.74 -14.19 -4.94
N GLY A 22 13.88 -14.93 -5.67
CA GLY A 22 14.28 -16.15 -6.37
C GLY A 22 14.49 -17.39 -5.50
N THR A 23 14.26 -17.32 -4.18
CA THR A 23 14.39 -18.46 -3.24
C THR A 23 13.22 -19.44 -3.26
N GLY A 24 12.16 -19.14 -4.01
CA GLY A 24 10.91 -19.93 -4.00
C GLY A 24 10.07 -19.73 -2.73
N LYS A 25 10.06 -18.49 -2.18
CA LYS A 25 9.32 -18.13 -0.96
C LYS A 25 7.89 -18.66 -0.96
N SER A 26 7.13 -18.43 -2.03
CA SER A 26 5.71 -18.77 -2.10
C SER A 26 5.47 -20.26 -1.88
N LEU A 27 6.19 -21.12 -2.59
CA LEU A 27 6.08 -22.56 -2.39
C LEU A 27 6.54 -23.00 -1.01
N ALA A 28 7.57 -22.33 -0.46
CA ALA A 28 8.14 -22.70 0.83
C ALA A 28 7.21 -22.41 2.02
N TYR A 29 6.24 -21.50 1.88
CA TYR A 29 5.20 -21.30 2.89
C TYR A 29 3.85 -21.95 2.51
N LEU A 30 3.50 -22.01 1.22
CA LEU A 30 2.24 -22.61 0.77
C LEU A 30 2.18 -24.12 1.08
N VAL A 31 3.23 -24.85 0.75
CA VAL A 31 3.23 -26.32 0.94
C VAL A 31 2.98 -26.69 2.41
N PRO A 32 3.73 -26.18 3.43
CA PRO A 32 3.45 -26.54 4.81
C PRO A 32 2.09 -26.03 5.31
N ALA A 33 1.63 -24.85 4.86
CA ALA A 33 0.32 -24.33 5.22
C ALA A 33 -0.81 -25.26 4.65
N MET A 34 -0.69 -25.71 3.42
CA MET A 34 -1.63 -26.63 2.77
C MET A 34 -1.61 -28.02 3.40
N VAL A 35 -0.42 -28.56 3.72
CA VAL A 35 -0.31 -29.85 4.43
C VAL A 35 -1.03 -29.78 5.77
N HIS A 36 -0.78 -28.72 6.53
CA HIS A 36 -1.43 -28.51 7.82
C HIS A 36 -2.95 -28.39 7.69
N ALA A 37 -3.43 -27.61 6.70
CA ALA A 37 -4.86 -27.43 6.47
C ALA A 37 -5.57 -28.76 6.17
N VAL A 38 -4.95 -29.63 5.34
CA VAL A 38 -5.51 -30.96 4.99
C VAL A 38 -5.42 -31.93 6.16
N GLU A 39 -4.30 -31.97 6.91
CA GLU A 39 -4.09 -32.95 7.98
C GLU A 39 -4.80 -32.58 9.28
N ALA A 40 -4.81 -31.30 9.66
CA ALA A 40 -5.42 -30.82 10.91
C ALA A 40 -6.87 -30.33 10.71
N GLY A 41 -7.30 -30.06 9.49
CA GLY A 41 -8.60 -29.42 9.20
C GLY A 41 -8.64 -27.95 9.64
N GLU A 42 -7.48 -27.32 9.79
CA GLU A 42 -7.33 -25.94 10.25
C GLU A 42 -6.99 -25.02 9.06
N ARG A 43 -7.77 -23.95 8.87
CA ARG A 43 -7.62 -23.04 7.72
C ARG A 43 -6.36 -22.20 7.80
N ALA A 44 -5.74 -21.95 6.63
CA ALA A 44 -4.67 -21.00 6.48
C ALA A 44 -5.13 -19.77 5.67
N VAL A 45 -4.75 -18.56 6.12
CA VAL A 45 -4.89 -17.31 5.36
C VAL A 45 -3.52 -16.87 4.89
N VAL A 46 -3.40 -16.57 3.60
CA VAL A 46 -2.17 -16.09 2.96
C VAL A 46 -2.43 -14.69 2.43
N SER A 47 -1.73 -13.70 2.98
CA SER A 47 -1.85 -12.31 2.58
C SER A 47 -0.62 -11.84 1.79
N THR A 48 -0.85 -11.12 0.68
CA THR A 48 0.19 -10.55 -0.16
C THR A 48 0.10 -9.03 -0.22
N ALA A 49 1.21 -8.34 -0.47
CA ALA A 49 1.26 -6.89 -0.48
C ALA A 49 0.60 -6.26 -1.72
N THR A 50 0.68 -6.91 -2.88
CA THR A 50 0.23 -6.38 -4.17
C THR A 50 -0.70 -7.34 -4.90
N LEU A 51 -1.57 -6.79 -5.77
CA LEU A 51 -2.47 -7.58 -6.61
C LEU A 51 -1.69 -8.49 -7.58
N ALA A 52 -0.55 -8.04 -8.08
CA ALA A 52 0.31 -8.84 -8.96
C ALA A 52 0.86 -10.09 -8.24
N LEU A 53 1.33 -9.95 -7.00
CA LEU A 53 1.77 -11.08 -6.18
C LEU A 53 0.59 -12.00 -5.83
N GLN A 54 -0.57 -11.43 -5.50
CA GLN A 54 -1.78 -12.20 -5.23
C GLN A 54 -2.16 -13.08 -6.42
N ARG A 55 -2.17 -12.49 -7.63
CA ARG A 55 -2.45 -13.21 -8.87
C ARG A 55 -1.41 -14.30 -9.16
N GLN A 56 -0.12 -14.00 -8.96
CA GLN A 56 0.95 -15.00 -9.10
C GLN A 56 0.75 -16.17 -8.15
N VAL A 57 0.50 -15.91 -6.86
CA VAL A 57 0.23 -16.96 -5.86
C VAL A 57 -0.95 -17.80 -6.29
N LEU A 58 -2.05 -17.18 -6.70
CA LEU A 58 -3.29 -17.89 -7.02
C LEU A 58 -3.19 -18.73 -8.30
N ILE A 59 -2.64 -18.16 -9.38
CA ILE A 59 -2.66 -18.79 -10.71
C ILE A 59 -1.50 -19.76 -10.91
N LYS A 60 -0.34 -19.47 -10.30
CA LYS A 60 0.90 -20.23 -10.56
C LYS A 60 1.35 -21.05 -9.36
N ASP A 61 1.52 -20.41 -8.19
CA ASP A 61 2.22 -21.04 -7.08
C ASP A 61 1.31 -22.00 -6.28
N ALA A 62 0.04 -21.61 -6.05
CA ALA A 62 -0.90 -22.43 -5.28
C ALA A 62 -1.29 -23.74 -6.01
N PRO A 63 -1.55 -23.77 -7.33
CA PRO A 63 -1.78 -25.02 -8.03
C PRO A 63 -0.58 -25.98 -7.95
N LEU A 64 0.65 -25.48 -8.10
CA LEU A 64 1.87 -26.28 -7.97
C LEU A 64 2.05 -26.84 -6.55
N ALA A 65 1.75 -26.03 -5.53
CA ALA A 65 1.78 -26.47 -4.15
C ALA A 65 0.71 -27.52 -3.87
N ALA A 66 -0.52 -27.29 -4.35
CA ALA A 66 -1.63 -28.23 -4.20
C ALA A 66 -1.35 -29.59 -4.85
N ASP A 67 -0.77 -29.60 -6.06
CA ASP A 67 -0.34 -30.83 -6.75
C ASP A 67 0.74 -31.61 -5.95
N ALA A 68 1.64 -30.89 -5.29
CA ALA A 68 2.67 -31.50 -4.46
C ALA A 68 2.08 -32.08 -3.17
N VAL A 69 1.13 -31.39 -2.54
CA VAL A 69 0.44 -31.85 -1.32
C VAL A 69 -0.43 -33.06 -1.64
N GLU A 70 -1.22 -33.01 -2.70
CA GLU A 70 -2.07 -34.13 -3.14
C GLU A 70 -1.25 -35.42 -3.35
N ARG A 71 -0.08 -35.32 -3.98
CA ARG A 71 0.82 -36.50 -4.17
C ARG A 71 1.33 -37.08 -2.86
N THR A 72 1.40 -36.29 -1.80
CA THR A 72 1.96 -36.70 -0.51
C THR A 72 0.88 -37.16 0.46
N THR A 73 -0.25 -36.47 0.51
CA THR A 73 -1.34 -36.69 1.47
C THR A 73 -2.51 -37.48 0.89
N GLY A 74 -2.61 -37.57 -0.45
CA GLY A 74 -3.76 -38.15 -1.16
C GLY A 74 -4.97 -37.23 -1.24
N VAL A 75 -4.90 -36.00 -0.67
CA VAL A 75 -5.98 -35.02 -0.67
C VAL A 75 -5.49 -33.72 -1.31
N ARG A 76 -6.27 -33.18 -2.26
CA ARG A 76 -5.97 -31.91 -2.90
C ARG A 76 -6.55 -30.77 -2.07
N PRO A 77 -5.72 -29.85 -1.53
CA PRO A 77 -6.23 -28.70 -0.79
C PRO A 77 -6.99 -27.74 -1.72
N SER A 78 -8.09 -27.21 -1.21
CA SER A 78 -8.89 -26.17 -1.86
C SER A 78 -8.31 -24.79 -1.58
N VAL A 79 -8.36 -23.89 -2.58
CA VAL A 79 -7.83 -22.52 -2.48
C VAL A 79 -8.89 -21.55 -2.98
N ALA A 80 -9.18 -20.52 -2.19
CA ALA A 80 -10.09 -19.44 -2.55
C ALA A 80 -9.44 -18.07 -2.49
N LEU A 81 -9.93 -17.14 -3.32
CA LEU A 81 -9.55 -15.73 -3.32
C LEU A 81 -10.56 -14.91 -2.54
N LEU A 82 -10.07 -14.03 -1.64
CA LEU A 82 -10.91 -13.09 -0.90
C LEU A 82 -10.38 -11.67 -1.03
N LYS A 83 -11.19 -10.77 -1.58
CA LYS A 83 -10.93 -9.34 -1.69
C LYS A 83 -12.02 -8.51 -1.01
N GLY A 84 -11.77 -7.21 -0.82
CA GLY A 84 -12.79 -6.28 -0.37
C GLY A 84 -13.94 -6.15 -1.37
N TRP A 85 -15.14 -5.84 -0.88
CA TRP A 85 -16.39 -5.73 -1.65
C TRP A 85 -16.24 -4.88 -2.93
N GLN A 86 -15.58 -3.75 -2.83
CA GLN A 86 -15.36 -2.81 -3.94
C GLN A 86 -14.50 -3.37 -5.08
N ASN A 87 -13.88 -4.54 -4.91
CA ASN A 87 -13.14 -5.21 -5.99
C ASN A 87 -14.03 -6.14 -6.82
N TYR A 88 -15.29 -6.27 -6.47
CA TYR A 88 -16.25 -7.10 -7.21
C TYR A 88 -17.35 -6.25 -7.84
N LEU A 89 -17.85 -6.68 -8.99
CA LEU A 89 -19.02 -6.16 -9.64
C LEU A 89 -20.27 -6.35 -8.76
N CYS A 90 -21.06 -5.31 -8.58
CA CYS A 90 -22.38 -5.39 -7.95
C CYS A 90 -23.46 -5.55 -9.03
N ARG A 91 -24.04 -6.74 -9.16
CA ARG A 91 -25.12 -7.00 -10.13
C ARG A 91 -26.34 -6.11 -9.90
N HIS A 92 -26.67 -5.83 -8.65
CA HIS A 92 -27.82 -4.99 -8.29
C HIS A 92 -27.59 -3.52 -8.71
N ARG A 93 -26.37 -2.98 -8.52
CA ARG A 93 -26.03 -1.63 -8.99
C ARG A 93 -26.02 -1.57 -10.52
N LEU A 94 -25.48 -2.58 -11.17
CA LEU A 94 -25.49 -2.68 -12.63
C LEU A 94 -26.92 -2.71 -13.21
N ALA A 95 -27.86 -3.36 -12.52
CA ALA A 95 -29.28 -3.44 -12.89
C ALA A 95 -30.09 -2.17 -12.53
N GLY A 96 -29.46 -1.10 -12.04
CA GLY A 96 -30.13 0.15 -11.66
C GLY A 96 -30.76 0.14 -10.27
N GLY A 97 -30.37 -0.80 -9.40
CA GLY A 97 -30.86 -0.89 -8.03
C GLY A 97 -30.25 0.15 -7.07
N TYR A 98 -29.35 1.00 -7.57
CA TYR A 98 -28.81 2.16 -6.89
C TYR A 98 -28.99 3.39 -7.79
N PRO A 99 -29.19 4.58 -7.22
CA PRO A 99 -29.29 5.81 -8.00
C PRO A 99 -27.99 6.08 -8.76
N ASP A 100 -28.14 6.61 -9.98
CA ASP A 100 -27.00 7.13 -10.72
C ASP A 100 -26.42 8.35 -10.00
N ASP A 101 -25.11 8.40 -9.87
CA ASP A 101 -24.41 9.51 -9.23
C ASP A 101 -24.23 10.68 -10.23
N ASP A 102 -25.34 11.38 -10.54
CA ASP A 102 -25.33 12.55 -11.43
C ASP A 102 -24.55 13.75 -10.86
N SER A 103 -24.25 13.74 -9.55
CA SER A 103 -23.56 14.85 -8.89
C SER A 103 -22.08 14.97 -9.26
N ASP A 104 -21.47 13.91 -9.80
CA ASP A 104 -20.05 13.87 -10.16
C ASP A 104 -19.77 14.32 -11.60
N THR A 105 -20.79 14.51 -12.45
CA THR A 105 -20.57 14.77 -13.88
C THR A 105 -20.26 16.22 -14.21
N LEU A 106 -20.66 17.20 -13.41
CA LEU A 106 -20.50 18.62 -13.71
C LEU A 106 -19.41 19.34 -12.88
N PHE A 107 -19.10 18.89 -11.66
CA PHE A 107 -18.19 19.58 -10.77
C PHE A 107 -16.90 18.80 -10.43
N SER A 108 -16.88 17.47 -10.53
CA SER A 108 -15.66 16.69 -10.31
C SER A 108 -14.67 16.74 -11.49
N ALA A 109 -15.07 17.29 -12.63
CA ALA A 109 -14.13 17.60 -13.72
C ALA A 109 -13.11 18.70 -13.33
N ALA A 110 -13.38 19.47 -12.27
CA ALA A 110 -12.45 20.46 -11.71
C ALA A 110 -11.48 19.87 -10.68
N GLU A 111 -11.81 18.72 -10.07
CA GLU A 111 -10.97 18.02 -9.07
C GLU A 111 -10.02 16.98 -9.70
N ALA A 112 -10.12 16.74 -11.00
CA ALA A 112 -9.15 15.91 -11.71
C ALA A 112 -7.79 16.61 -11.69
N THR A 113 -6.79 15.99 -11.10
CA THR A 113 -5.36 16.34 -11.18
C THR A 113 -5.02 16.93 -12.55
N PRO A 114 -4.22 18.02 -12.61
CA PRO A 114 -3.87 18.62 -13.89
C PRO A 114 -3.29 17.55 -14.81
N ARG A 115 -3.99 17.31 -15.91
CA ARG A 115 -3.56 16.41 -16.96
C ARG A 115 -2.18 16.83 -17.43
N ALA A 116 -1.16 16.04 -17.14
CA ALA A 116 -0.03 16.00 -18.02
C ALA A 116 -0.60 15.71 -19.43
N ARG A 117 -0.33 16.55 -20.40
CA ARG A 117 -0.68 16.30 -21.78
C ARG A 117 0.06 15.05 -22.21
N VAL A 118 -0.59 13.92 -22.08
CA VAL A 118 -0.12 12.65 -22.63
C VAL A 118 -0.46 12.67 -24.11
N GLY A 119 0.50 12.26 -24.92
CA GLY A 119 0.37 12.16 -26.35
C GLY A 119 -0.84 11.34 -26.80
N GLU A 120 -1.29 11.59 -28.01
CA GLU A 120 -2.46 11.09 -28.71
C GLU A 120 -2.59 9.55 -28.71
N GLY A 121 -2.94 8.98 -27.54
CA GLY A 121 -3.56 7.67 -27.46
C GLY A 121 -5.00 7.89 -27.02
N THR A 122 -5.97 7.42 -27.77
CA THR A 122 -7.41 7.52 -27.55
C THR A 122 -7.79 7.11 -26.12
N GLU A 123 -7.82 8.07 -25.18
CA GLU A 123 -8.45 7.84 -23.87
C GLU A 123 -9.94 7.56 -24.11
N GLN A 124 -10.36 6.33 -23.86
CA GLN A 124 -11.78 5.96 -23.90
C GLN A 124 -12.55 6.89 -22.96
N SER A 125 -13.65 7.44 -23.42
CA SER A 125 -14.54 8.24 -22.59
C SER A 125 -15.06 7.41 -21.40
N LEU A 126 -15.49 8.06 -20.33
CA LEU A 126 -16.09 7.38 -19.20
C LEU A 126 -17.24 6.48 -19.64
N GLY A 127 -18.07 6.95 -20.58
CA GLY A 127 -19.18 6.19 -21.15
C GLY A 127 -18.74 4.90 -21.84
N GLU A 128 -17.69 4.96 -22.66
CA GLU A 128 -17.14 3.77 -23.34
C GLU A 128 -16.58 2.75 -22.32
N GLN A 129 -15.94 3.23 -21.26
CA GLN A 129 -15.45 2.36 -20.19
C GLN A 129 -16.61 1.67 -19.45
N VAL A 130 -17.70 2.39 -19.16
CA VAL A 130 -18.89 1.82 -18.50
C VAL A 130 -19.57 0.80 -19.42
N VAL A 131 -19.70 1.07 -20.73
CA VAL A 131 -20.25 0.10 -21.69
C VAL A 131 -19.41 -1.17 -21.70
N ARG A 132 -18.10 -1.05 -21.76
CA ARG A 132 -17.19 -2.21 -21.71
C ARG A 132 -17.33 -3.04 -20.44
N VAL A 133 -17.48 -2.39 -19.28
CA VAL A 133 -17.74 -3.11 -18.03
C VAL A 133 -19.07 -3.85 -18.10
N ARG A 134 -20.11 -3.25 -18.68
CA ARG A 134 -21.43 -3.90 -18.85
C ARG A 134 -21.36 -5.11 -19.78
N GLU A 135 -20.60 -5.03 -20.86
CA GLU A 135 -20.38 -6.16 -21.78
C GLU A 135 -19.65 -7.31 -21.06
N TRP A 136 -18.54 -6.99 -20.39
CA TRP A 136 -17.79 -7.97 -19.60
C TRP A 136 -18.62 -8.59 -18.46
N ALA A 137 -19.50 -7.83 -17.86
CA ALA A 137 -20.37 -8.29 -16.77
C ALA A 137 -21.34 -9.42 -17.17
N ALA A 138 -21.63 -9.55 -18.46
CA ALA A 138 -22.47 -10.64 -19.00
C ALA A 138 -21.74 -11.99 -19.00
N ASP A 139 -20.42 -11.98 -19.15
CA ASP A 139 -19.61 -13.19 -19.37
C ASP A 139 -18.74 -13.56 -18.16
N THR A 140 -18.55 -12.65 -17.19
CA THR A 140 -17.70 -12.91 -16.03
C THR A 140 -18.31 -13.94 -15.06
N GLU A 141 -17.52 -14.92 -14.66
CA GLU A 141 -17.87 -15.90 -13.63
C GLU A 141 -17.52 -15.43 -12.22
N THR A 142 -16.51 -14.57 -12.08
CA THR A 142 -15.96 -14.12 -10.78
C THR A 142 -16.44 -12.75 -10.37
N GLY A 143 -16.77 -11.88 -11.33
CA GLY A 143 -17.03 -10.47 -11.12
C GLY A 143 -15.82 -9.69 -10.56
N ASP A 144 -14.63 -10.29 -10.51
CA ASP A 144 -13.42 -9.67 -9.99
C ASP A 144 -12.88 -8.63 -10.97
N ARG A 145 -12.66 -7.41 -10.48
CA ARG A 145 -12.15 -6.29 -11.27
C ARG A 145 -10.85 -6.60 -12.02
N ASP A 146 -9.98 -7.42 -11.43
CA ASP A 146 -8.67 -7.74 -12.01
C ASP A 146 -8.77 -8.71 -13.21
N ASP A 147 -9.93 -9.34 -13.43
CA ASP A 147 -10.20 -10.16 -14.60
C ASP A 147 -10.66 -9.32 -15.81
N LEU A 148 -10.98 -8.04 -15.59
CA LEU A 148 -11.33 -7.09 -16.65
C LEU A 148 -10.06 -6.58 -17.35
N VAL A 149 -9.76 -7.12 -18.53
CA VAL A 149 -8.60 -6.73 -19.36
C VAL A 149 -9.06 -6.23 -20.74
N PRO A 150 -8.64 -5.03 -21.14
CA PRO A 150 -7.93 -4.00 -20.39
C PRO A 150 -8.78 -3.41 -19.27
N GLY A 151 -8.12 -3.00 -18.15
CA GLY A 151 -8.79 -2.43 -16.99
C GLY A 151 -9.50 -1.09 -17.29
N VAL A 152 -10.32 -0.64 -16.36
CA VAL A 152 -11.04 0.65 -16.41
C VAL A 152 -10.57 1.58 -15.30
N SER A 153 -10.87 2.88 -15.42
CA SER A 153 -10.59 3.87 -14.38
C SER A 153 -11.38 3.56 -13.09
N ASP A 154 -10.86 4.00 -11.94
CA ASP A 154 -11.57 3.87 -10.65
C ASP A 154 -12.96 4.50 -10.70
N ARG A 155 -13.10 5.61 -11.41
CA ARG A 155 -14.38 6.31 -11.62
C ARG A 155 -15.39 5.47 -12.39
N ALA A 156 -14.97 4.79 -13.45
CA ALA A 156 -15.85 3.89 -14.21
C ALA A 156 -16.23 2.66 -13.37
N TRP A 157 -15.28 2.11 -12.61
CA TRP A 157 -15.52 0.97 -11.74
C TRP A 157 -16.46 1.29 -10.57
N ALA A 158 -16.36 2.48 -9.97
CA ALA A 158 -17.27 2.93 -8.92
C ALA A 158 -18.74 2.97 -9.34
N GLN A 159 -19.04 3.09 -10.64
CA GLN A 159 -20.42 3.05 -11.15
C GLN A 159 -21.07 1.65 -11.06
N VAL A 160 -20.28 0.61 -10.89
CA VAL A 160 -20.74 -0.79 -10.93
C VAL A 160 -20.36 -1.59 -9.67
N SER A 161 -19.68 -0.98 -8.72
CA SER A 161 -19.26 -1.61 -7.45
C SER A 161 -19.85 -0.90 -6.24
N VAL A 162 -19.90 -1.59 -5.11
CA VAL A 162 -20.33 -1.05 -3.81
C VAL A 162 -19.34 -1.45 -2.72
N THR A 163 -19.30 -0.68 -1.65
CA THR A 163 -18.61 -1.07 -0.42
C THR A 163 -19.44 -2.09 0.37
N GLY A 164 -18.82 -2.78 1.33
CA GLY A 164 -19.55 -3.70 2.21
C GLY A 164 -20.66 -3.00 3.02
N ALA A 165 -20.45 -1.74 3.38
CA ALA A 165 -21.39 -0.95 4.14
C ALA A 165 -22.59 -0.46 3.28
N GLU A 166 -22.37 -0.19 2.00
CA GLU A 166 -23.43 0.18 1.03
C GLU A 166 -24.28 -1.02 0.59
N CYS A 167 -23.76 -2.25 0.78
CA CYS A 167 -24.45 -3.45 0.33
C CYS A 167 -25.75 -3.71 1.14
N LEU A 168 -26.80 -4.08 0.42
CA LEU A 168 -28.11 -4.44 1.03
C LEU A 168 -28.08 -5.77 1.81
N GLY A 169 -26.98 -6.52 1.70
CA GLY A 169 -26.84 -7.82 2.37
C GLY A 169 -27.94 -8.81 1.94
N THR A 170 -28.52 -9.50 2.91
CA THR A 170 -29.59 -10.49 2.68
C THR A 170 -30.90 -9.89 2.14
N SER A 171 -31.06 -8.55 2.18
CA SER A 171 -32.23 -7.88 1.60
C SER A 171 -32.06 -7.62 0.10
N CYS A 172 -30.90 -7.89 -0.49
CA CYS A 172 -30.66 -7.72 -1.91
C CYS A 172 -31.39 -8.79 -2.73
N PRO A 173 -32.18 -8.42 -3.75
CA PRO A 173 -32.90 -9.39 -4.58
C PRO A 173 -31.95 -10.32 -5.39
N LEU A 174 -30.69 -9.93 -5.56
CA LEU A 174 -29.64 -10.69 -6.26
C LEU A 174 -28.60 -11.27 -5.29
N HIS A 175 -28.96 -11.47 -4.02
CA HIS A 175 -28.03 -11.93 -2.98
C HIS A 175 -27.35 -13.26 -3.33
N ASP A 176 -28.13 -14.23 -3.80
CA ASP A 176 -27.64 -15.59 -4.06
C ASP A 176 -26.74 -15.69 -5.31
N GLU A 177 -26.81 -14.68 -6.19
CA GLU A 177 -25.97 -14.54 -7.37
C GLU A 177 -24.85 -13.51 -7.20
N CYS A 178 -24.69 -12.98 -5.98
CA CYS A 178 -23.78 -11.88 -5.68
C CYS A 178 -22.33 -12.34 -5.62
N PHE A 179 -21.46 -11.82 -6.47
CA PHE A 179 -20.04 -12.20 -6.54
C PHE A 179 -19.30 -12.09 -5.21
N PRO A 180 -19.36 -10.97 -4.45
CA PRO A 180 -18.73 -10.89 -3.14
C PRO A 180 -19.29 -11.93 -2.14
N VAL A 181 -20.58 -12.26 -2.19
CA VAL A 181 -21.19 -13.27 -1.31
C VAL A 181 -20.67 -14.65 -1.66
N LEU A 182 -20.66 -15.00 -2.95
CA LEU A 182 -20.12 -16.27 -3.44
C LEU A 182 -18.63 -16.41 -3.13
N ALA A 183 -17.84 -15.34 -3.31
CA ALA A 183 -16.41 -15.34 -2.96
C ALA A 183 -16.18 -15.57 -1.45
N ARG A 184 -17.02 -14.98 -0.59
CA ARG A 184 -16.95 -15.20 0.87
C ARG A 184 -17.38 -16.61 1.26
N ALA A 185 -18.44 -17.14 0.63
CA ALA A 185 -18.86 -18.52 0.86
C ALA A 185 -17.74 -19.51 0.45
N ALA A 186 -17.14 -19.30 -0.72
CA ALA A 186 -16.00 -20.10 -1.16
C ALA A 186 -14.79 -19.99 -0.21
N ALA A 187 -14.50 -18.79 0.31
CA ALA A 187 -13.43 -18.59 1.29
C ALA A 187 -13.74 -19.25 2.64
N ALA A 188 -15.01 -19.33 3.04
CA ALA A 188 -15.44 -20.00 4.27
C ALA A 188 -15.31 -21.52 4.20
N GLU A 189 -15.31 -22.12 3.00
CA GLU A 189 -15.18 -23.57 2.79
C GLU A 189 -13.76 -24.00 2.39
N ALA A 190 -12.91 -23.05 1.98
CA ALA A 190 -11.57 -23.36 1.47
C ALA A 190 -10.57 -23.70 2.60
N ASP A 191 -9.62 -24.58 2.31
CA ASP A 191 -8.49 -24.93 3.17
C ASP A 191 -7.48 -23.79 3.26
N VAL A 192 -7.27 -23.06 2.14
CA VAL A 192 -6.37 -21.92 2.06
C VAL A 192 -7.08 -20.73 1.42
N VAL A 193 -7.03 -19.57 2.08
CA VAL A 193 -7.60 -18.32 1.56
C VAL A 193 -6.48 -17.35 1.21
N VAL A 194 -6.42 -16.93 -0.05
CA VAL A 194 -5.48 -15.91 -0.52
C VAL A 194 -6.16 -14.54 -0.46
N THR A 195 -5.52 -13.57 0.18
CA THR A 195 -6.04 -12.21 0.35
C THR A 195 -4.92 -11.17 0.20
N ASN A 196 -5.17 -9.91 0.56
CA ASN A 196 -4.17 -8.84 0.55
C ASN A 196 -4.05 -8.13 1.90
N HIS A 197 -2.99 -7.34 2.07
CA HIS A 197 -2.72 -6.63 3.33
C HIS A 197 -3.78 -5.58 3.69
N ALA A 198 -4.57 -5.07 2.73
CA ALA A 198 -5.68 -4.18 3.03
C ALA A 198 -6.77 -4.89 3.84
N MET A 199 -7.05 -6.17 3.53
CA MET A 199 -7.99 -6.99 4.29
C MET A 199 -7.50 -7.25 5.71
N LEU A 200 -6.18 -7.50 5.89
CA LEU A 200 -5.58 -7.58 7.22
C LEU A 200 -5.68 -6.25 7.97
N GLY A 201 -5.48 -5.14 7.26
CA GLY A 201 -5.63 -3.80 7.82
C GLY A 201 -7.04 -3.52 8.33
N ILE A 202 -8.07 -3.92 7.58
CA ILE A 202 -9.47 -3.80 7.99
C ILE A 202 -9.76 -4.69 9.22
N ALA A 203 -9.22 -5.90 9.25
CA ALA A 203 -9.35 -6.79 10.41
C ALA A 203 -8.69 -6.17 11.65
N ALA A 204 -7.49 -5.63 11.51
CA ALA A 204 -6.75 -4.96 12.60
C ALA A 204 -7.37 -3.63 13.06
N ALA A 205 -8.15 -2.97 12.19
CA ALA A 205 -8.88 -1.75 12.53
C ALA A 205 -10.21 -1.99 13.28
N GLY A 206 -10.49 -3.22 13.69
CA GLY A 206 -11.66 -3.56 14.52
C GLY A 206 -12.78 -4.30 13.80
N ASN A 207 -12.55 -4.80 12.59
CA ASN A 207 -13.50 -5.64 11.87
C ASN A 207 -12.93 -7.05 11.59
N PRO A 208 -12.77 -7.90 12.62
CA PRO A 208 -12.19 -9.24 12.47
C PRO A 208 -13.01 -10.16 11.54
N GLY A 209 -14.33 -9.96 11.45
CA GLY A 209 -15.23 -10.75 10.59
C GLY A 209 -15.04 -10.55 9.08
N VAL A 210 -14.13 -9.69 8.66
CA VAL A 210 -13.77 -9.51 7.25
C VAL A 210 -13.00 -10.70 6.67
N LEU A 211 -12.32 -11.45 7.53
CA LEU A 211 -11.61 -12.70 7.21
C LEU A 211 -12.38 -13.91 7.79
N PRO A 212 -12.35 -15.07 7.15
CA PRO A 212 -12.85 -16.29 7.78
C PRO A 212 -11.97 -16.68 8.98
N GLU A 213 -12.52 -17.47 9.89
CA GLU A 213 -11.75 -18.05 11.00
C GLU A 213 -10.58 -18.87 10.45
N HIS A 214 -9.40 -18.71 11.05
CA HIS A 214 -8.17 -19.36 10.59
C HIS A 214 -7.17 -19.46 11.73
N GLU A 215 -6.38 -20.51 11.73
CA GLU A 215 -5.37 -20.84 12.74
C GLU A 215 -3.95 -20.57 12.25
N VAL A 216 -3.78 -20.43 10.94
CA VAL A 216 -2.48 -20.11 10.33
C VAL A 216 -2.59 -18.83 9.50
N LEU A 217 -1.74 -17.86 9.80
CA LEU A 217 -1.61 -16.64 9.01
C LEU A 217 -0.23 -16.56 8.36
N VAL A 218 -0.19 -16.45 7.04
CA VAL A 218 1.03 -16.17 6.28
C VAL A 218 0.95 -14.75 5.70
N VAL A 219 1.96 -13.94 5.97
CA VAL A 219 2.08 -12.57 5.46
C VAL A 219 3.31 -12.47 4.57
N ASP A 220 3.10 -12.43 3.26
CA ASP A 220 4.20 -12.24 2.30
C ASP A 220 4.43 -10.74 2.07
N GLU A 221 5.68 -10.33 1.95
CA GLU A 221 6.14 -8.93 1.99
C GLU A 221 5.67 -8.20 3.26
N ALA A 222 5.84 -8.88 4.40
CA ALA A 222 5.36 -8.45 5.72
C ALA A 222 5.87 -7.06 6.17
N HIS A 223 6.96 -6.58 5.57
CA HIS A 223 7.49 -5.24 5.83
C HIS A 223 6.48 -4.12 5.50
N GLU A 224 5.49 -4.37 4.62
CA GLU A 224 4.45 -3.42 4.26
C GLU A 224 3.23 -3.45 5.21
N LEU A 225 3.08 -4.50 6.02
CA LEU A 225 1.87 -4.73 6.79
C LEU A 225 1.54 -3.57 7.73
N ALA A 226 2.52 -3.09 8.50
CA ALA A 226 2.29 -2.02 9.49
C ALA A 226 1.80 -0.71 8.83
N ASP A 227 2.33 -0.37 7.65
CA ASP A 227 1.90 0.82 6.92
C ASP A 227 0.51 0.63 6.30
N ARG A 228 0.16 -0.58 5.88
CA ARG A 228 -1.20 -0.91 5.42
C ARG A 228 -2.22 -0.86 6.55
N VAL A 229 -1.91 -1.41 7.71
CA VAL A 229 -2.76 -1.31 8.90
C VAL A 229 -2.97 0.16 9.29
N ARG A 230 -1.89 0.94 9.33
CA ARG A 230 -1.98 2.38 9.62
C ARG A 230 -2.82 3.13 8.62
N SER A 231 -2.65 2.85 7.34
CA SER A 231 -3.44 3.46 6.26
C SER A 231 -4.95 3.18 6.41
N GLN A 232 -5.33 1.95 6.76
CA GLN A 232 -6.73 1.61 7.04
C GLN A 232 -7.27 2.27 8.31
N GLY A 233 -6.41 2.50 9.29
CA GLY A 233 -6.76 3.24 10.49
C GLY A 233 -6.66 4.76 10.34
N THR A 234 -6.26 5.31 9.20
CA THR A 234 -6.18 6.77 8.97
C THR A 234 -7.51 7.30 8.45
N VAL A 235 -8.02 8.36 9.06
CA VAL A 235 -9.26 9.02 8.67
C VAL A 235 -9.03 10.49 8.36
N SER A 236 -9.82 11.05 7.45
CA SER A 236 -9.75 12.46 7.09
C SER A 236 -11.13 13.09 6.99
N LEU A 237 -11.24 14.37 7.34
CA LEU A 237 -12.47 15.14 7.40
C LEU A 237 -12.27 16.51 6.77
N SER A 238 -13.17 16.90 5.87
CA SER A 238 -13.22 18.23 5.29
C SER A 238 -14.66 18.72 5.19
N ALA A 239 -14.86 20.03 5.11
CA ALA A 239 -16.20 20.61 4.92
C ALA A 239 -16.87 20.11 3.63
N THR A 240 -16.12 19.87 2.56
CA THR A 240 -16.64 19.30 1.32
C THR A 240 -17.16 17.89 1.52
N ALA A 241 -16.48 17.07 2.33
CA ALA A 241 -16.94 15.74 2.66
C ALA A 241 -18.26 15.78 3.44
N VAL A 242 -18.39 16.69 4.42
CA VAL A 242 -19.62 16.92 5.18
C VAL A 242 -20.77 17.34 4.25
N ALA A 243 -20.54 18.33 3.39
CA ALA A 243 -21.54 18.81 2.44
C ALA A 243 -22.02 17.70 1.48
N ARG A 244 -21.12 16.82 1.04
CA ARG A 244 -21.44 15.66 0.20
C ARG A 244 -22.33 14.65 0.93
N VAL A 245 -22.01 14.34 2.19
CA VAL A 245 -22.81 13.44 3.02
C VAL A 245 -24.20 14.04 3.29
N ALA A 246 -24.28 15.35 3.60
CA ALA A 246 -25.55 16.06 3.78
C ALA A 246 -26.40 16.01 2.49
N ALA A 247 -25.82 16.27 1.33
CA ALA A 247 -26.52 16.20 0.05
C ALA A 247 -27.03 14.77 -0.24
N THR A 248 -26.23 13.74 0.06
CA THR A 248 -26.60 12.33 -0.07
C THR A 248 -27.78 11.97 0.83
N ALA A 249 -27.72 12.36 2.12
CA ALA A 249 -28.79 12.11 3.07
C ALA A 249 -30.11 12.80 2.67
N ARG A 250 -30.05 14.08 2.28
CA ARG A 250 -31.19 14.82 1.79
C ARG A 250 -31.82 14.22 0.54
N ARG A 251 -31.00 13.89 -0.46
CA ARG A 251 -31.45 13.36 -1.75
C ARG A 251 -32.06 11.96 -1.63
N HIS A 252 -31.42 11.07 -0.88
CA HIS A 252 -31.72 9.64 -0.90
C HIS A 252 -32.56 9.16 0.29
N ALA A 253 -32.54 9.89 1.41
CA ALA A 253 -33.40 9.58 2.56
C ALA A 253 -34.48 10.65 2.84
N GLY A 254 -34.46 11.80 2.14
CA GLY A 254 -35.46 12.86 2.31
C GLY A 254 -35.41 13.56 3.67
N VAL A 255 -34.30 13.44 4.41
CA VAL A 255 -34.17 13.99 5.76
C VAL A 255 -33.66 15.44 5.76
N VAL A 256 -33.97 16.16 6.86
CA VAL A 256 -33.47 17.52 7.08
C VAL A 256 -31.99 17.47 7.48
N VAL A 257 -31.17 18.29 6.85
CA VAL A 257 -29.70 18.28 7.04
C VAL A 257 -29.11 19.66 7.35
N THR A 258 -29.97 20.64 7.68
CA THR A 258 -29.54 22.03 7.90
C THR A 258 -28.46 22.13 8.98
N ASP A 259 -28.63 21.48 10.12
CA ASP A 259 -27.68 21.51 11.23
C ASP A 259 -26.33 20.86 10.82
N LEU A 260 -26.37 19.83 9.98
CA LEU A 260 -25.17 19.17 9.44
C LEU A 260 -24.42 20.10 8.47
N GLU A 261 -25.14 20.82 7.60
CA GLU A 261 -24.55 21.80 6.68
C GLU A 261 -23.94 22.98 7.45
N GLU A 262 -24.61 23.50 8.48
CA GLU A 262 -24.08 24.57 9.36
C GLU A 262 -22.84 24.09 10.15
N ALA A 263 -22.86 22.88 10.70
CA ALA A 263 -21.72 22.31 11.38
C ALA A 263 -20.50 22.12 10.43
N GLY A 264 -20.76 21.74 9.18
CA GLY A 264 -19.74 21.69 8.14
C GLY A 264 -19.10 23.05 7.82
N GLN A 265 -19.89 24.13 7.81
CA GLN A 265 -19.38 25.49 7.64
C GLN A 265 -18.53 25.94 8.84
N ASN A 266 -18.96 25.62 10.07
CA ASN A 266 -18.18 25.90 11.28
C ASN A 266 -16.85 25.16 11.27
N LEU A 267 -16.83 23.89 10.83
CA LEU A 267 -15.59 23.12 10.63
C LEU A 267 -14.67 23.81 9.61
N GLN A 268 -15.21 24.30 8.50
CA GLN A 268 -14.43 25.01 7.48
C GLN A 268 -13.76 26.26 8.05
N LEU A 269 -14.49 27.06 8.82
CA LEU A 269 -13.96 28.27 9.46
C LEU A 269 -12.84 27.92 10.45
N ALA A 270 -13.07 26.94 11.31
CA ALA A 270 -12.08 26.49 12.29
C ALA A 270 -10.79 25.98 11.62
N LEU A 271 -10.90 25.20 10.53
CA LEU A 271 -9.73 24.69 9.80
C LEU A 271 -9.00 25.77 9.01
N ALA A 272 -9.71 26.79 8.51
CA ALA A 272 -9.11 27.88 7.74
C ALA A 272 -8.13 28.73 8.56
N GLU A 273 -8.37 28.86 9.86
CA GLU A 273 -7.52 29.63 10.79
C GLU A 273 -6.24 28.87 11.20
N LEU A 274 -6.18 27.56 10.98
CA LEU A 274 -5.05 26.73 11.40
C LEU A 274 -3.96 26.66 10.33
N PRO A 275 -2.68 26.64 10.73
CA PRO A 275 -1.59 26.40 9.77
C PRO A 275 -1.60 24.95 9.29
N ASP A 276 -0.94 24.71 8.14
CA ASP A 276 -0.64 23.34 7.71
C ASP A 276 0.33 22.67 8.67
N GLY A 277 0.13 21.38 8.87
CA GLY A 277 1.01 20.55 9.67
C GLY A 277 0.37 20.01 10.94
N ARG A 278 1.19 19.44 11.79
CA ARG A 278 0.79 18.67 12.95
C ARG A 278 0.23 19.56 14.08
N LEU A 279 -0.84 19.07 14.71
CA LEU A 279 -1.42 19.66 15.91
C LEU A 279 -0.72 19.05 17.15
N THR A 280 0.34 19.71 17.64
CA THR A 280 1.21 19.16 18.72
C THR A 280 0.63 19.29 20.12
N GLU A 281 -0.24 20.27 20.34
CA GLU A 281 -0.86 20.58 21.63
C GLU A 281 -2.28 19.99 21.79
N GLY A 282 -2.66 19.07 20.88
CA GLY A 282 -4.02 18.56 20.78
C GLY A 282 -4.91 19.39 19.85
N LEU A 283 -6.21 19.14 19.90
CA LEU A 283 -7.17 19.90 19.08
C LEU A 283 -7.38 21.30 19.68
N PRO A 284 -7.20 22.38 18.90
CA PRO A 284 -7.52 23.74 19.36
C PRO A 284 -8.99 23.87 19.76
N PRO A 285 -9.34 24.69 20.78
CA PRO A 285 -10.71 24.78 21.29
C PRO A 285 -11.78 25.02 20.22
N ALA A 286 -11.55 25.98 19.31
CA ALA A 286 -12.50 26.28 18.24
C ALA A 286 -12.75 25.09 17.30
N LEU A 287 -11.70 24.28 17.03
CA LEU A 287 -11.83 23.05 16.24
C LEU A 287 -12.57 21.96 17.04
N ALA A 288 -12.27 21.81 18.32
CA ALA A 288 -12.93 20.84 19.19
C ALA A 288 -14.44 21.15 19.32
N ASP A 289 -14.80 22.43 19.48
CA ASP A 289 -16.20 22.87 19.53
C ASP A 289 -16.92 22.59 18.19
N ALA A 290 -16.27 22.90 17.05
CA ALA A 290 -16.85 22.63 15.73
C ALA A 290 -17.06 21.11 15.49
N LEU A 291 -16.12 20.26 15.91
CA LEU A 291 -16.24 18.80 15.83
C LEU A 291 -17.38 18.27 16.73
N THR A 292 -17.54 18.83 17.92
CA THR A 292 -18.63 18.43 18.85
C THR A 292 -20.01 18.76 18.26
N LEU A 293 -20.16 19.93 17.65
CA LEU A 293 -21.39 20.30 16.94
C LEU A 293 -21.65 19.39 15.76
N LEU A 294 -20.60 19.06 14.99
CA LEU A 294 -20.71 18.15 13.86
C LEU A 294 -21.09 16.73 14.29
N GLU A 295 -20.53 16.24 15.40
CA GLU A 295 -20.87 14.94 15.97
C GLU A 295 -22.37 14.86 16.33
N ALA A 296 -22.88 15.88 17.01
CA ALA A 296 -24.30 15.96 17.36
C ALA A 296 -25.19 15.96 16.12
N ALA A 297 -24.84 16.76 15.11
CA ALA A 297 -25.58 16.83 13.84
C ALA A 297 -25.55 15.50 13.08
N CYS A 298 -24.39 14.83 13.00
CA CYS A 298 -24.27 13.51 12.38
C CYS A 298 -25.14 12.45 13.06
N ARG A 299 -25.15 12.39 14.40
CA ARG A 299 -25.97 11.45 15.17
C ARG A 299 -27.47 11.70 14.95
N GLN A 300 -27.90 12.97 14.88
CA GLN A 300 -29.28 13.31 14.60
C GLN A 300 -29.70 12.84 13.21
N VAL A 301 -28.91 13.21 12.17
CA VAL A 301 -29.19 12.80 10.78
C VAL A 301 -29.17 11.29 10.63
N LEU A 302 -28.24 10.58 11.31
CA LEU A 302 -28.20 9.11 11.30
C LEU A 302 -29.48 8.50 11.88
N THR A 303 -30.01 9.10 12.93
CA THR A 303 -31.30 8.68 13.54
C THR A 303 -32.43 8.88 12.57
N ASP A 304 -32.53 10.06 11.96
CA ASP A 304 -33.58 10.41 11.00
C ASP A 304 -33.53 9.49 9.76
N VAL A 305 -32.34 9.18 9.23
CA VAL A 305 -32.17 8.24 8.11
C VAL A 305 -32.61 6.82 8.49
N ARG A 306 -32.29 6.38 9.72
CA ARG A 306 -32.78 5.06 10.22
C ARG A 306 -34.29 5.01 10.36
N GLU A 307 -34.93 6.08 10.79
CA GLU A 307 -36.37 6.18 10.88
C GLU A 307 -37.01 6.19 9.49
N ALA A 308 -36.46 6.96 8.54
CA ALA A 308 -36.92 6.98 7.15
C ALA A 308 -36.81 5.57 6.51
N ALA A 309 -35.71 4.85 6.78
CA ALA A 309 -35.55 3.48 6.30
C ALA A 309 -36.59 2.51 6.86
N LYS A 310 -36.98 2.65 8.15
CA LYS A 310 -38.03 1.85 8.75
C LYS A 310 -39.42 2.18 8.17
N ALA A 311 -39.69 3.46 7.92
CA ALA A 311 -40.96 3.92 7.35
C ALA A 311 -41.17 3.45 5.89
N ALA A 312 -40.08 3.34 5.11
CA ALA A 312 -40.14 2.86 3.74
C ALA A 312 -40.54 1.37 3.62
N GLY A 313 -40.35 0.56 4.65
CA GLY A 313 -40.75 -0.86 4.73
C GLY A 313 -40.01 -1.76 3.71
N PRO A 314 -40.17 -3.12 3.83
CA PRO A 314 -39.51 -4.06 2.93
C PRO A 314 -40.14 -4.14 1.52
N ALA A 315 -41.20 -3.38 1.24
CA ALA A 315 -42.00 -3.44 0.00
C ALA A 315 -41.62 -2.40 -1.07
N SER A 316 -40.67 -1.51 -0.84
CA SER A 316 -40.19 -0.60 -1.89
C SER A 316 -39.19 -1.35 -2.81
N ALA A 317 -39.75 -2.11 -3.73
CA ALA A 317 -39.06 -2.96 -4.67
C ALA A 317 -38.51 -2.15 -5.84
N SER A 318 -37.54 -1.31 -5.71
CA SER A 318 -36.75 -0.76 -6.82
C SER A 318 -36.12 0.58 -6.46
N GLY A 319 -34.80 0.65 -6.46
CA GLY A 319 -34.02 1.90 -6.39
C GLY A 319 -34.00 2.59 -5.01
N ASP A 320 -35.16 2.72 -4.33
CA ASP A 320 -35.28 3.46 -3.08
C ASP A 320 -34.52 2.82 -1.91
N ALA A 321 -34.51 1.48 -1.81
CA ALA A 321 -33.81 0.77 -0.74
C ALA A 321 -32.28 0.94 -0.87
N GLY A 322 -31.74 0.88 -2.09
CA GLY A 322 -30.35 1.14 -2.39
C GLY A 322 -29.96 2.60 -2.09
N ALA A 323 -30.82 3.55 -2.42
CA ALA A 323 -30.62 4.97 -2.16
C ALA A 323 -30.55 5.26 -0.65
N VAL A 324 -31.48 4.75 0.12
CA VAL A 324 -31.50 4.92 1.59
C VAL A 324 -30.32 4.21 2.24
N ALA A 325 -29.90 3.03 1.73
CA ALA A 325 -28.72 2.34 2.21
C ALA A 325 -27.43 3.16 2.00
N LEU A 326 -27.27 3.80 0.82
CA LEU A 326 -26.17 4.73 0.55
C LEU A 326 -26.18 5.90 1.55
N ALA A 327 -27.33 6.54 1.76
CA ALA A 327 -27.46 7.65 2.71
C ALA A 327 -27.07 7.21 4.13
N ARG A 328 -27.59 6.07 4.57
CA ARG A 328 -27.30 5.51 5.90
C ARG A 328 -25.81 5.25 6.09
N THR A 329 -25.18 4.62 5.12
CA THR A 329 -23.74 4.31 5.17
C THR A 329 -22.90 5.57 5.19
N ALA A 330 -23.17 6.52 4.29
CA ALA A 330 -22.43 7.77 4.22
C ALA A 330 -22.49 8.56 5.54
N VAL A 331 -23.67 8.60 6.19
CA VAL A 331 -23.83 9.29 7.48
C VAL A 331 -23.19 8.49 8.61
N ALA A 332 -23.28 7.15 8.61
CA ALA A 332 -22.66 6.31 9.63
C ALA A 332 -21.13 6.42 9.57
N ASP A 333 -20.52 6.27 8.40
CA ASP A 333 -19.07 6.40 8.21
C ASP A 333 -18.58 7.79 8.65
N MET A 334 -19.33 8.85 8.33
CA MET A 334 -19.01 10.21 8.79
C MET A 334 -19.10 10.32 10.32
N THR A 335 -20.12 9.71 10.92
CA THR A 335 -20.29 9.70 12.38
C THR A 335 -19.11 9.02 13.05
N ASP A 336 -18.70 7.85 12.58
CA ASP A 336 -17.56 7.10 13.11
C ASP A 336 -16.26 7.91 13.01
N VAL A 337 -16.04 8.60 11.87
CA VAL A 337 -14.88 9.48 11.67
C VAL A 337 -14.88 10.62 12.69
N VAL A 338 -16.01 11.30 12.86
CA VAL A 338 -16.12 12.45 13.79
C VAL A 338 -16.00 12.00 15.24
N GLU A 339 -16.66 10.90 15.65
CA GLU A 339 -16.53 10.32 16.99
C GLU A 339 -15.09 9.96 17.34
N ARG A 340 -14.32 9.44 16.38
CA ARG A 340 -12.91 9.18 16.58
C ARG A 340 -12.10 10.47 16.74
N MET A 341 -12.43 11.53 15.97
CA MET A 341 -11.75 12.83 16.06
C MET A 341 -12.05 13.58 17.37
N THR A 342 -13.25 13.40 17.93
CA THR A 342 -13.64 13.98 19.23
C THR A 342 -13.16 13.15 20.42
N SER A 343 -12.65 11.93 20.19
CA SER A 343 -12.14 11.06 21.26
C SER A 343 -10.84 11.58 21.88
N ASP A 344 -10.49 11.06 23.06
CA ASP A 344 -9.23 11.38 23.74
C ASP A 344 -7.97 10.82 23.07
N SER A 345 -8.08 10.21 21.89
CA SER A 345 -6.98 9.48 21.25
C SER A 345 -5.75 10.33 20.96
N VAL A 346 -5.98 11.61 20.57
CA VAL A 346 -4.90 12.59 20.33
C VAL A 346 -4.26 13.04 21.64
N ALA A 347 -5.08 13.34 22.66
CA ALA A 347 -4.60 13.74 23.98
C ALA A 347 -3.80 12.61 24.67
N GLN A 348 -4.23 11.37 24.48
CA GLN A 348 -3.56 10.16 24.97
C GLN A 348 -2.37 9.70 24.08
N ARG A 349 -2.05 10.44 23.02
CA ARG A 349 -0.97 10.13 22.08
C ARG A 349 -1.11 8.75 21.42
N ARG A 350 -2.32 8.26 21.23
CA ARG A 350 -2.61 7.06 20.43
C ARG A 350 -2.69 7.41 18.97
N ASP A 351 -3.27 8.57 18.65
CA ASP A 351 -3.35 9.12 17.31
C ASP A 351 -2.57 10.42 17.18
N VAL A 352 -2.14 10.75 15.97
CA VAL A 352 -1.61 12.04 15.57
C VAL A 352 -2.61 12.74 14.66
N ALA A 353 -2.86 14.04 14.93
CA ALA A 353 -3.71 14.89 14.11
C ALA A 353 -2.90 15.95 13.39
N TRP A 354 -3.29 16.26 12.16
CA TRP A 354 -2.70 17.36 11.39
C TRP A 354 -3.70 17.98 10.42
N VAL A 355 -3.44 19.24 10.04
CA VAL A 355 -4.18 19.93 8.99
C VAL A 355 -3.38 19.87 7.70
N GLU A 356 -4.02 19.53 6.61
CA GLU A 356 -3.43 19.45 5.29
C GLU A 356 -4.22 20.28 4.30
N ARG A 357 -3.51 21.12 3.52
CA ARG A 357 -4.08 21.86 2.39
C ARG A 357 -3.59 21.27 1.08
N PRO A 358 -4.50 20.89 0.18
CA PRO A 358 -4.11 20.45 -1.15
C PRO A 358 -3.30 21.53 -1.88
N ARG A 359 -2.18 21.13 -2.50
CA ARG A 359 -1.26 22.05 -3.18
C ARG A 359 -1.77 22.56 -4.53
N LEU A 360 -2.76 21.88 -5.11
CA LEU A 360 -3.32 22.13 -6.43
C LEU A 360 -4.83 22.21 -6.30
N GLY A 361 -5.40 23.41 -6.55
CA GLY A 361 -6.83 23.61 -6.60
C GLY A 361 -7.43 24.38 -5.42
N ALA A 362 -8.73 24.62 -5.49
CA ALA A 362 -9.53 25.34 -4.49
C ALA A 362 -10.09 24.39 -3.41
N GLU A 363 -9.47 23.24 -3.18
CA GLU A 363 -9.95 22.33 -2.14
C GLU A 363 -9.73 22.93 -0.74
N PRO A 364 -10.75 22.86 0.14
CA PRO A 364 -10.62 23.34 1.51
C PRO A 364 -9.63 22.48 2.31
N PRO A 365 -9.08 23.04 3.41
CA PRO A 365 -8.23 22.27 4.31
C PRO A 365 -8.98 21.06 4.87
N ARG A 366 -8.24 20.00 5.17
CA ARG A 366 -8.75 18.80 5.82
C ARG A 366 -8.01 18.49 7.11
N LEU A 367 -8.74 18.04 8.09
CA LEU A 367 -8.19 17.43 9.30
C LEU A 367 -7.95 15.95 9.03
N THR A 368 -6.75 15.47 9.32
CA THR A 368 -6.40 14.05 9.20
C THR A 368 -5.95 13.52 10.55
N LEU A 369 -6.37 12.30 10.86
CA LEU A 369 -6.05 11.57 12.09
C LEU A 369 -5.49 10.20 11.74
N SER A 370 -4.37 9.80 12.34
CA SER A 370 -3.71 8.51 12.06
C SER A 370 -3.15 7.87 13.32
N PRO A 371 -3.20 6.54 13.47
CA PRO A 371 -2.56 5.85 14.59
C PRO A 371 -1.05 6.08 14.59
N ILE A 372 -0.50 6.42 15.73
CA ILE A 372 0.96 6.56 15.92
C ILE A 372 1.62 5.20 15.88
N ASP A 373 1.03 4.21 16.57
CA ASP A 373 1.50 2.84 16.60
C ASP A 373 0.35 1.87 16.27
N VAL A 374 0.68 0.84 15.51
CA VAL A 374 -0.27 -0.21 15.11
C VAL A 374 0.15 -1.61 15.61
N ALA A 375 1.28 -1.69 16.32
CA ALA A 375 1.82 -2.97 16.81
C ALA A 375 0.83 -3.71 17.70
N GLY A 376 0.13 -2.99 18.61
CA GLY A 376 -0.92 -3.56 19.44
C GLY A 376 -2.09 -4.11 18.62
N SER A 377 -2.62 -3.32 17.68
CA SER A 377 -3.71 -3.79 16.80
C SER A 377 -3.32 -5.01 15.97
N VAL A 378 -2.07 -5.07 15.50
CA VAL A 378 -1.55 -6.26 14.78
C VAL A 378 -1.46 -7.45 15.73
N ALA A 379 -0.90 -7.28 16.93
CA ALA A 379 -0.78 -8.36 17.92
C ALA A 379 -2.15 -8.94 18.28
N ASP A 380 -3.09 -8.08 18.66
CA ASP A 380 -4.40 -8.49 19.16
C ASP A 380 -5.29 -9.10 18.04
N ALA A 381 -5.34 -8.48 16.88
CA ALA A 381 -6.28 -8.88 15.82
C ALA A 381 -5.71 -9.94 14.86
N LEU A 382 -4.39 -9.93 14.61
CA LEU A 382 -3.79 -10.77 13.57
C LEU A 382 -2.90 -11.89 14.10
N LEU A 383 -2.32 -11.73 15.30
CA LEU A 383 -1.37 -12.71 15.84
C LEU A 383 -1.95 -13.57 16.97
N ALA A 384 -2.93 -13.06 17.71
CA ALA A 384 -3.50 -13.78 18.85
C ALA A 384 -4.06 -15.16 18.45
N ASP A 385 -3.79 -16.18 19.26
CA ASP A 385 -4.32 -17.54 19.19
C ASP A 385 -4.01 -18.32 17.89
N ARG A 386 -2.99 -17.90 17.11
CA ARG A 386 -2.66 -18.55 15.84
C ARG A 386 -1.16 -18.62 15.56
N ALA A 387 -0.77 -19.49 14.62
CA ALA A 387 0.58 -19.47 14.07
C ALA A 387 0.70 -18.37 12.99
N ALA A 388 1.72 -17.50 13.10
CA ALA A 388 1.95 -16.49 12.09
C ALA A 388 3.34 -16.64 11.44
N VAL A 389 3.37 -16.67 10.12
CA VAL A 389 4.59 -16.70 9.30
C VAL A 389 4.68 -15.39 8.51
N LEU A 390 5.60 -14.53 8.91
CA LEU A 390 5.81 -13.23 8.30
C LEU A 390 7.10 -13.28 7.47
N THR A 391 7.00 -13.15 6.16
CA THR A 391 8.14 -13.31 5.26
C THR A 391 8.33 -12.08 4.36
N SER A 392 9.59 -11.77 4.07
CA SER A 392 9.99 -10.76 3.09
C SER A 392 11.46 -10.94 2.70
N ALA A 393 11.89 -10.25 1.66
CA ALA A 393 13.31 -10.18 1.32
C ALA A 393 14.12 -9.29 2.30
N THR A 394 13.43 -8.44 3.09
CA THR A 394 14.06 -7.40 3.92
C THR A 394 13.36 -7.29 5.28
N LEU A 395 13.76 -8.13 6.24
CA LEU A 395 13.23 -8.13 7.61
C LEU A 395 14.33 -7.94 8.67
N ALA A 396 15.56 -8.38 8.39
CA ALA A 396 16.71 -8.17 9.25
C ALA A 396 17.35 -6.81 8.94
N LEU A 397 17.10 -5.81 9.78
CA LEU A 397 17.64 -4.47 9.64
C LEU A 397 18.85 -4.27 10.54
N GLY A 398 19.99 -3.85 9.95
CA GLY A 398 21.25 -3.77 10.66
C GLY A 398 21.78 -5.13 11.16
N GLY A 399 21.24 -6.24 10.64
CA GLY A 399 21.57 -7.61 11.06
C GLY A 399 20.69 -8.14 12.22
N SER A 400 19.55 -7.48 12.53
CA SER A 400 18.63 -7.89 13.59
C SER A 400 17.18 -7.89 13.11
N PHE A 401 16.39 -8.86 13.56
CA PHE A 401 14.94 -8.92 13.34
C PHE A 401 14.14 -8.06 14.33
N ASN A 402 14.72 -7.68 15.47
CA ASN A 402 14.01 -6.96 16.54
C ASN A 402 13.26 -5.70 16.08
N PRO A 403 13.82 -4.83 15.19
CA PRO A 403 13.09 -3.65 14.73
C PRO A 403 11.79 -4.00 14.01
N MET A 404 11.81 -5.04 13.18
CA MET A 404 10.62 -5.49 12.45
C MET A 404 9.67 -6.25 13.36
N ALA A 405 10.16 -7.09 14.27
CA ALA A 405 9.34 -7.78 15.25
C ALA A 405 8.54 -6.80 16.12
N ALA A 406 9.17 -5.72 16.58
CA ALA A 406 8.49 -4.67 17.34
C ALA A 406 7.44 -3.93 16.48
N THR A 407 7.76 -3.57 15.25
CA THR A 407 6.84 -2.86 14.33
C THR A 407 5.62 -3.72 13.97
N LEU A 408 5.80 -5.04 13.87
CA LEU A 408 4.77 -6.01 13.49
C LEU A 408 4.04 -6.61 14.71
N GLY A 409 4.25 -6.08 15.92
CA GLY A 409 3.53 -6.51 17.11
C GLY A 409 3.99 -7.83 17.73
N LEU A 410 5.00 -8.51 17.18
CA LEU A 410 5.46 -9.81 17.69
C LEU A 410 6.03 -9.74 19.09
N THR A 411 6.56 -8.60 19.51
CA THR A 411 7.06 -8.37 20.87
C THR A 411 5.96 -8.13 21.91
N LEU A 412 4.72 -7.96 21.45
CA LEU A 412 3.52 -7.76 22.26
C LEU A 412 2.62 -9.00 22.28
N ALA A 413 2.80 -9.91 21.30
CA ALA A 413 2.05 -11.15 21.23
C ALA A 413 2.46 -12.13 22.35
N ASP A 414 1.51 -12.95 22.81
CA ASP A 414 1.75 -13.94 23.87
C ASP A 414 2.59 -15.13 23.40
N ALA A 415 2.54 -15.45 22.10
CA ALA A 415 3.29 -16.56 21.53
C ALA A 415 4.76 -16.20 21.27
N ASP A 416 5.64 -17.17 21.47
CA ASP A 416 7.07 -17.03 21.15
C ASP A 416 7.29 -16.75 19.67
N TRP A 417 8.31 -15.97 19.34
CA TRP A 417 8.69 -15.71 17.97
C TRP A 417 10.17 -15.99 17.70
N GLU A 418 10.48 -16.41 16.47
CA GLU A 418 11.84 -16.66 15.99
C GLU A 418 12.09 -15.90 14.67
N GLY A 419 13.29 -15.33 14.54
CA GLY A 419 13.76 -14.71 13.28
C GLY A 419 14.76 -15.61 12.57
N VAL A 420 14.52 -15.93 11.29
CA VAL A 420 15.39 -16.80 10.49
C VAL A 420 15.74 -16.13 9.17
N ASP A 421 17.02 -15.96 8.91
CA ASP A 421 17.51 -15.63 7.57
C ASP A 421 17.87 -16.92 6.82
N VAL A 422 17.13 -17.24 5.77
CA VAL A 422 17.38 -18.43 4.95
C VAL A 422 18.42 -18.17 3.85
N GLY A 423 18.97 -16.96 3.82
CA GLY A 423 19.97 -16.54 2.87
C GLY A 423 19.41 -16.25 1.47
N THR A 424 20.29 -16.24 0.51
CA THR A 424 20.03 -15.92 -0.88
C THR A 424 20.78 -16.88 -1.79
N PRO A 425 20.23 -17.21 -2.99
CA PRO A 425 20.97 -18.00 -3.97
C PRO A 425 22.08 -17.18 -4.68
N PHE A 426 22.17 -15.88 -4.40
CA PHE A 426 23.06 -14.96 -5.09
C PHE A 426 24.35 -14.68 -4.31
N ASP A 427 25.47 -14.62 -5.02
CA ASP A 427 26.76 -14.15 -4.49
C ASP A 427 26.91 -12.64 -4.72
N TYR A 428 26.19 -11.86 -3.89
CA TYR A 428 26.13 -10.40 -4.03
C TYR A 428 27.50 -9.74 -4.05
N ALA A 429 28.48 -10.27 -3.29
CA ALA A 429 29.84 -9.69 -3.24
C ALA A 429 30.58 -9.81 -4.58
N ARG A 430 30.26 -10.82 -5.39
CA ARG A 430 30.84 -11.03 -6.73
C ARG A 430 29.97 -10.49 -7.86
N GLN A 431 28.67 -10.29 -7.58
CA GLN A 431 27.70 -9.86 -8.58
C GLN A 431 27.49 -8.35 -8.60
N GLY A 432 27.76 -7.66 -7.49
CA GLY A 432 27.46 -6.25 -7.44
C GLY A 432 28.43 -5.41 -6.62
N ILE A 433 28.54 -4.15 -7.02
CA ILE A 433 29.33 -3.12 -6.35
C ILE A 433 28.41 -2.16 -5.63
N LEU A 434 28.69 -1.86 -4.36
CA LEU A 434 28.07 -0.73 -3.63
C LEU A 434 29.02 0.47 -3.71
N TYR A 435 28.70 1.42 -4.57
CA TYR A 435 29.44 2.66 -4.71
C TYR A 435 28.87 3.77 -3.83
N THR A 436 29.72 4.39 -3.01
CA THR A 436 29.34 5.54 -2.19
C THR A 436 30.40 6.63 -2.35
N PRO A 437 30.19 7.62 -3.23
CA PRO A 437 31.12 8.72 -3.44
C PRO A 437 31.21 9.61 -2.20
N THR A 438 32.42 9.78 -1.64
CA THR A 438 32.63 10.60 -0.45
C THR A 438 33.02 12.04 -0.79
N HIS A 439 33.30 12.34 -2.06
CA HIS A 439 33.62 13.68 -2.56
C HIS A 439 32.38 14.56 -2.81
N LEU A 440 31.20 13.95 -2.94
CA LEU A 440 29.97 14.69 -3.13
C LEU A 440 29.57 15.49 -1.88
N PRO A 441 28.91 16.66 -2.05
CA PRO A 441 28.38 17.41 -0.93
C PRO A 441 27.27 16.65 -0.21
N ARG A 442 27.02 16.98 1.06
CA ARG A 442 25.87 16.44 1.77
C ARG A 442 24.58 16.89 1.07
N PRO A 443 23.58 16.00 0.89
CA PRO A 443 22.31 16.39 0.30
C PRO A 443 21.63 17.54 1.03
N GLY A 444 21.22 18.54 0.26
CA GLY A 444 20.46 19.71 0.70
C GLY A 444 19.05 19.72 0.13
N MET A 445 18.49 20.94 -0.09
CA MET A 445 17.24 21.08 -0.85
C MET A 445 17.52 20.83 -2.34
N GLY A 446 16.81 19.86 -2.95
CA GLY A 446 17.03 19.46 -4.34
C GLY A 446 18.26 18.58 -4.52
N ILE A 447 18.59 18.25 -5.75
CA ILE A 447 19.80 17.53 -6.14
C ILE A 447 20.91 18.53 -6.46
N SER A 448 22.15 18.25 -6.03
CA SER A 448 23.28 19.15 -6.33
C SER A 448 23.81 18.93 -7.76
N GLU A 449 24.40 19.95 -8.36
CA GLU A 449 25.04 19.86 -9.68
C GLU A 449 26.10 18.75 -9.72
N ALA A 450 26.95 18.66 -8.68
CA ALA A 450 27.94 17.59 -8.58
C ALA A 450 27.32 16.20 -8.53
N ALA A 451 26.15 16.02 -7.92
CA ALA A 451 25.44 14.75 -7.94
C ALA A 451 24.82 14.46 -9.31
N LEU A 452 24.30 15.47 -10.01
CA LEU A 452 23.83 15.33 -11.39
C LEU A 452 24.97 14.96 -12.35
N GLU A 453 26.15 15.57 -12.20
CA GLU A 453 27.35 15.22 -12.98
C GLU A 453 27.75 13.75 -12.74
N GLU A 454 27.66 13.29 -11.50
CA GLU A 454 27.95 11.90 -11.18
C GLU A 454 26.92 10.95 -11.78
N VAL A 455 25.61 11.31 -11.76
CA VAL A 455 24.54 10.54 -12.43
C VAL A 455 24.82 10.40 -13.93
N VAL A 456 25.18 11.50 -14.60
CA VAL A 456 25.52 11.51 -16.04
C VAL A 456 26.72 10.60 -16.32
N ALA A 457 27.79 10.75 -15.56
CA ALA A 457 29.00 9.93 -15.76
C ALA A 457 28.75 8.42 -15.56
N LEU A 458 27.95 8.06 -14.58
CA LEU A 458 27.55 6.67 -14.33
C LEU A 458 26.66 6.13 -15.46
N ALA A 459 25.66 6.91 -15.91
CA ALA A 459 24.77 6.55 -17.00
C ALA A 459 25.50 6.38 -18.33
N GLU A 460 26.45 7.27 -18.66
CA GLU A 460 27.29 7.15 -19.86
C GLU A 460 28.21 5.92 -19.79
N ALA A 461 28.87 5.69 -18.66
CA ALA A 461 29.75 4.53 -18.48
C ALA A 461 28.99 3.21 -18.59
N SER A 462 27.76 3.17 -18.10
CA SER A 462 26.88 2.00 -18.22
C SER A 462 26.17 1.93 -19.58
N ARG A 463 26.21 2.93 -20.44
CA ARG A 463 25.40 3.08 -21.65
C ARG A 463 23.90 2.91 -21.38
N GLY A 464 23.38 3.59 -20.36
CA GLY A 464 22.02 3.35 -19.86
C GLY A 464 21.95 2.10 -18.99
N GLY A 465 20.88 1.30 -19.13
CA GLY A 465 20.57 0.20 -18.20
C GLY A 465 20.49 0.69 -16.75
N MET A 466 19.98 1.91 -16.58
CA MET A 466 19.95 2.62 -15.31
C MET A 466 18.56 2.74 -14.75
N LEU A 467 18.39 2.28 -13.52
CA LEU A 467 17.22 2.59 -12.68
C LEU A 467 17.59 3.71 -11.70
N GLY A 468 17.04 4.91 -11.91
CA GLY A 468 17.27 6.09 -11.08
C GLY A 468 16.17 6.27 -10.04
N LEU A 469 16.52 6.13 -8.77
CA LEU A 469 15.61 6.20 -7.61
C LEU A 469 15.86 7.49 -6.82
N PHE A 470 14.97 8.46 -6.99
CA PHE A 470 15.12 9.79 -6.41
C PHE A 470 14.18 10.01 -5.23
N SER A 471 14.60 10.83 -4.29
CA SER A 471 13.86 11.16 -3.08
C SER A 471 12.69 12.12 -3.30
N SER A 472 12.61 12.78 -4.47
CA SER A 472 11.52 13.68 -4.82
C SER A 472 11.26 13.67 -6.32
N ARG A 473 10.01 13.95 -6.69
CA ARG A 473 9.59 14.05 -8.10
C ARG A 473 10.40 15.12 -8.85
N ARG A 474 10.61 16.28 -8.22
CA ARG A 474 11.41 17.35 -8.79
C ARG A 474 12.85 16.91 -9.10
N ALA A 475 13.49 16.19 -8.16
CA ALA A 475 14.86 15.69 -8.39
C ALA A 475 14.90 14.65 -9.51
N ALA A 476 13.88 13.80 -9.63
CA ALA A 476 13.76 12.84 -10.72
C ALA A 476 13.57 13.53 -12.08
N GLU A 477 12.68 14.53 -12.16
CA GLU A 477 12.43 15.32 -13.37
C GLU A 477 13.68 16.11 -13.80
N GLU A 478 14.39 16.71 -12.84
CA GLU A 478 15.64 17.44 -13.09
C GLU A 478 16.74 16.50 -13.62
N ALA A 479 16.91 15.33 -13.00
CA ALA A 479 17.86 14.33 -13.47
C ALA A 479 17.51 13.79 -14.86
N ALA A 480 16.23 13.53 -15.14
CA ALA A 480 15.77 13.10 -16.46
C ALA A 480 16.07 14.15 -17.54
N GLY A 481 15.82 15.44 -17.24
CA GLY A 481 16.13 16.57 -18.13
C GLY A 481 17.63 16.64 -18.47
N VAL A 482 18.49 16.60 -17.44
CA VAL A 482 19.94 16.65 -17.61
C VAL A 482 20.48 15.44 -18.37
N LEU A 483 19.97 14.24 -18.10
CA LEU A 483 20.34 13.03 -18.86
C LEU A 483 20.00 13.16 -20.33
N ARG A 484 18.81 13.63 -20.69
CA ARG A 484 18.37 13.84 -22.08
C ARG A 484 19.22 14.90 -22.79
N GLU A 485 19.56 15.97 -22.10
CA GLU A 485 20.33 17.08 -22.65
C GLU A 485 21.79 16.71 -22.88
N ARG A 486 22.41 15.97 -21.93
CA ARG A 486 23.85 15.73 -21.88
C ARG A 486 24.28 14.37 -22.41
N THR A 487 23.36 13.44 -22.57
CA THR A 487 23.63 12.09 -23.08
C THR A 487 22.77 11.77 -24.29
N GLY A 488 23.16 10.83 -25.11
CA GLY A 488 22.33 10.33 -26.22
C GLY A 488 21.42 9.16 -25.82
N LEU A 489 21.17 8.96 -24.50
CA LEU A 489 20.42 7.82 -23.99
C LEU A 489 18.91 8.06 -24.03
N THR A 490 18.16 7.00 -24.24
CA THR A 490 16.71 7.00 -24.03
C THR A 490 16.40 7.13 -22.53
N VAL A 491 15.57 8.09 -22.14
CA VAL A 491 15.21 8.34 -20.73
C VAL A 491 13.71 8.36 -20.56
N TYR A 492 13.21 7.39 -19.82
CA TYR A 492 11.81 7.32 -19.38
C TYR A 492 11.71 7.95 -17.98
N ALA A 493 10.76 8.87 -17.79
CA ALA A 493 10.54 9.51 -16.50
C ALA A 493 9.14 9.21 -15.96
N GLN A 494 9.07 8.93 -14.67
CA GLN A 494 7.80 8.70 -14.00
C GLN A 494 6.87 9.90 -14.12
N GLY A 495 5.63 9.66 -14.60
CA GLY A 495 4.60 10.67 -14.83
C GLY A 495 4.45 11.07 -16.30
N GLU A 496 5.29 10.57 -17.20
CA GLU A 496 5.15 10.73 -18.66
C GLU A 496 4.16 9.72 -19.24
N ASP A 497 4.04 8.56 -18.60
CA ASP A 497 3.05 7.53 -18.94
C ASP A 497 2.69 6.73 -17.67
N ARG A 498 1.81 5.72 -17.82
CA ARG A 498 1.48 4.79 -16.75
C ARG A 498 2.71 3.97 -16.36
N LEU A 499 2.89 3.74 -15.08
CA LEU A 499 4.08 3.04 -14.56
C LEU A 499 4.33 1.68 -15.23
N PRO A 500 3.34 0.79 -15.43
CA PRO A 500 3.54 -0.48 -16.14
C PRO A 500 4.10 -0.29 -17.56
N THR A 501 3.58 0.68 -18.33
CA THR A 501 4.03 0.98 -19.70
C THR A 501 5.50 1.43 -19.71
N LEU A 502 5.89 2.32 -18.75
CA LEU A 502 7.27 2.78 -18.62
C LEU A 502 8.21 1.63 -18.24
N VAL A 503 7.76 0.73 -17.38
CA VAL A 503 8.55 -0.45 -16.97
C VAL A 503 8.72 -1.43 -18.14
N GLU A 504 7.67 -1.67 -18.92
CA GLU A 504 7.72 -2.51 -20.13
C GLU A 504 8.66 -1.92 -21.18
N ALA A 505 8.56 -0.61 -21.43
CA ALA A 505 9.45 0.09 -22.36
C ALA A 505 10.91 0.03 -21.91
N PHE A 506 11.17 0.24 -20.61
CA PHE A 506 12.50 0.10 -20.02
C PHE A 506 13.01 -1.35 -20.12
N ALA A 507 12.16 -2.34 -19.87
CA ALA A 507 12.55 -3.75 -19.96
C ALA A 507 12.89 -4.17 -21.40
N ALA A 508 12.30 -3.54 -22.41
CA ALA A 508 12.54 -3.81 -23.82
C ALA A 508 13.81 -3.11 -24.38
N ASP A 509 14.35 -2.10 -23.69
CA ASP A 509 15.51 -1.34 -24.13
C ASP A 509 16.63 -1.43 -23.09
N GLU A 510 17.64 -2.27 -23.36
CA GLU A 510 18.78 -2.48 -22.47
C GLU A 510 19.65 -1.22 -22.25
N ASP A 511 19.60 -0.25 -23.16
CA ASP A 511 20.38 0.98 -23.12
C ASP A 511 19.57 2.20 -22.64
N ALA A 512 18.34 1.98 -22.20
CA ALA A 512 17.50 3.05 -21.63
C ALA A 512 17.81 3.34 -20.15
N CYS A 513 17.31 4.49 -19.70
CA CYS A 513 17.27 4.89 -18.29
C CYS A 513 15.80 5.00 -17.86
N LEU A 514 15.45 4.49 -16.69
CA LEU A 514 14.16 4.72 -16.04
C LEU A 514 14.36 5.52 -14.75
N VAL A 515 13.72 6.67 -14.63
CA VAL A 515 13.92 7.63 -13.54
C VAL A 515 12.61 7.91 -12.83
N GLY A 516 12.60 7.86 -11.49
CA GLY A 516 11.41 8.21 -10.71
C GLY A 516 11.62 8.17 -9.20
N THR A 517 10.51 8.18 -8.48
CA THR A 517 10.47 8.23 -7.02
C THR A 517 10.20 6.86 -6.38
N LEU A 518 9.86 6.87 -5.10
CA LEU A 518 9.64 5.68 -4.26
C LEU A 518 8.66 4.65 -4.85
N SER A 519 7.69 5.04 -5.65
CA SER A 519 6.79 4.10 -6.32
C SER A 519 7.51 3.17 -7.32
N LEU A 520 8.66 3.58 -7.87
CA LEU A 520 9.53 2.70 -8.65
C LEU A 520 10.26 1.66 -7.77
N TRP A 521 10.48 1.95 -6.49
CA TRP A 521 11.18 1.01 -5.61
C TRP A 521 10.37 -0.26 -5.37
N GLN A 522 9.05 -0.15 -5.37
CA GLN A 522 8.13 -1.24 -5.07
C GLN A 522 7.63 -1.99 -6.31
N GLY A 523 7.56 -1.32 -7.48
CA GLY A 523 6.86 -1.82 -8.66
C GLY A 523 7.73 -2.35 -9.81
N VAL A 524 9.06 -2.16 -9.79
CA VAL A 524 9.94 -2.52 -10.91
C VAL A 524 10.60 -3.87 -10.68
N ASP A 525 10.31 -4.83 -11.56
CA ASP A 525 11.01 -6.13 -11.64
C ASP A 525 11.54 -6.34 -13.05
N VAL A 526 12.76 -5.90 -13.30
CA VAL A 526 13.42 -5.99 -14.61
C VAL A 526 14.74 -6.76 -14.42
N PRO A 527 14.72 -8.08 -14.64
CA PRO A 527 15.93 -8.89 -14.55
C PRO A 527 16.81 -8.75 -15.80
N GLY A 528 18.11 -9.02 -15.64
CA GLY A 528 19.06 -9.08 -16.73
C GLY A 528 19.80 -7.76 -16.95
N ARG A 529 20.41 -7.64 -18.14
CA ARG A 529 21.30 -6.54 -18.51
C ARG A 529 20.64 -5.15 -18.51
N THR A 530 19.34 -5.10 -18.59
CA THR A 530 18.55 -3.85 -18.60
C THR A 530 18.68 -3.07 -17.29
N CYS A 531 18.94 -3.73 -16.15
CA CYS A 531 19.15 -3.06 -14.86
C CYS A 531 20.57 -3.36 -14.32
N ARG A 532 21.61 -2.82 -14.96
CA ARG A 532 23.02 -2.97 -14.54
C ARG A 532 23.52 -1.83 -13.66
N LEU A 533 22.74 -0.78 -13.50
CA LEU A 533 23.02 0.36 -12.64
C LEU A 533 21.76 0.78 -11.89
N VAL A 534 21.84 0.81 -10.57
CA VAL A 534 20.83 1.43 -9.71
C VAL A 534 21.44 2.66 -9.07
N VAL A 535 20.83 3.83 -9.28
CA VAL A 535 21.26 5.09 -8.67
C VAL A 535 20.25 5.53 -7.62
N ILE A 536 20.71 5.79 -6.41
CA ILE A 536 19.93 6.35 -5.30
C ILE A 536 20.51 7.71 -4.97
N ASP A 537 19.72 8.78 -5.16
CA ASP A 537 20.21 10.17 -5.03
C ASP A 537 20.65 10.50 -3.60
N ARG A 538 19.93 10.03 -2.60
CA ARG A 538 20.21 10.22 -1.18
C ARG A 538 19.60 9.12 -0.32
N ILE A 539 19.99 9.05 0.93
CA ILE A 539 19.34 8.18 1.93
C ILE A 539 17.87 8.60 2.07
N PRO A 540 16.92 7.67 1.83
CA PRO A 540 15.49 7.98 1.77
C PRO A 540 14.86 8.08 3.18
N PHE A 541 15.29 9.06 3.97
CA PHE A 541 14.63 9.37 5.23
C PHE A 541 13.20 9.88 5.00
N PRO A 542 12.26 9.62 5.93
CA PRO A 542 10.97 10.29 5.92
C PRO A 542 11.16 11.80 5.88
N ARG A 543 10.20 12.51 5.30
CA ARG A 543 10.25 13.97 5.29
C ARG A 543 10.26 14.50 6.73
N PRO A 544 11.03 15.54 7.02
CA PRO A 544 11.11 16.11 8.36
C PRO A 544 9.76 16.65 8.88
N ASP A 545 8.85 17.02 7.97
CA ASP A 545 7.50 17.54 8.23
C ASP A 545 6.41 16.44 8.20
N ASP A 546 6.79 15.15 8.09
CA ASP A 546 5.82 14.06 8.13
C ASP A 546 5.23 13.87 9.54
N PRO A 547 3.92 14.12 9.74
CA PRO A 547 3.31 14.15 11.07
C PRO A 547 3.40 12.81 11.81
N VAL A 548 3.24 11.70 11.09
CA VAL A 548 3.27 10.35 11.66
C VAL A 548 4.68 9.99 12.13
N SER A 549 5.68 10.21 11.27
CA SER A 549 7.08 9.92 11.61
C SER A 549 7.58 10.77 12.77
N GLN A 550 7.19 12.05 12.85
CA GLN A 550 7.49 12.93 13.98
C GLN A 550 6.88 12.38 15.27
N ALA A 551 5.56 12.09 15.26
CA ALA A 551 4.86 11.60 16.44
C ALA A 551 5.41 10.27 16.93
N ARG A 552 5.71 9.34 16.04
CA ARG A 552 6.36 8.06 16.36
C ARG A 552 7.75 8.25 16.97
N SER A 553 8.57 9.14 16.39
CA SER A 553 9.91 9.44 16.89
C SER A 553 9.88 10.03 18.30
N GLU A 554 8.93 10.93 18.57
CA GLU A 554 8.70 11.51 19.89
C GLU A 554 8.21 10.46 20.91
N ALA A 555 7.28 9.59 20.51
CA ALA A 555 6.77 8.53 21.37
C ALA A 555 7.90 7.57 21.78
N VAL A 556 8.74 7.14 20.84
CA VAL A 556 9.92 6.30 21.11
C VAL A 556 10.90 7.02 22.05
N THR A 557 11.14 8.31 21.83
CA THR A 557 12.06 9.11 22.65
C THR A 557 11.51 9.29 24.07
N ALA A 558 10.22 9.52 24.21
CA ALA A 558 9.55 9.62 25.52
C ALA A 558 9.60 8.30 26.30
N ALA A 559 9.62 7.16 25.62
CA ALA A 559 9.82 5.83 26.20
C ALA A 559 11.31 5.50 26.51
N GLY A 560 12.24 6.47 26.33
CA GLY A 560 13.67 6.29 26.58
C GLY A 560 14.46 5.67 25.43
N GLY A 561 13.85 5.47 24.28
CA GLY A 561 14.49 4.94 23.06
C GLY A 561 15.12 6.04 22.18
N ASN A 562 15.71 5.61 21.08
CA ASN A 562 16.25 6.52 20.06
C ASN A 562 15.26 6.65 18.90
N GLY A 563 14.41 7.69 18.93
CA GLY A 563 13.36 7.92 17.93
C GLY A 563 13.89 7.99 16.49
N PHE A 564 15.04 8.64 16.27
CA PHE A 564 15.66 8.69 14.95
C PHE A 564 16.05 7.30 14.43
N MET A 565 16.72 6.50 15.27
CA MET A 565 17.14 5.16 14.85
C MET A 565 15.95 4.22 14.64
N THR A 566 14.97 4.26 15.54
CA THR A 566 13.81 3.36 15.50
C THR A 566 12.85 3.70 14.36
N VAL A 567 12.68 4.98 14.02
CA VAL A 567 11.70 5.40 13.01
C VAL A 567 12.39 5.74 11.69
N SER A 568 13.23 6.80 11.68
CA SER A 568 13.76 7.33 10.43
C SER A 568 14.85 6.44 9.82
N ALA A 569 15.78 5.93 10.63
CA ALA A 569 16.86 5.08 10.13
C ALA A 569 16.34 3.69 9.72
N THR A 570 15.37 3.14 10.45
CA THR A 570 14.70 1.88 10.11
C THR A 570 13.94 1.98 8.79
N HIS A 571 13.17 3.05 8.58
CA HIS A 571 12.48 3.32 7.30
C HIS A 571 13.48 3.44 6.15
N ALA A 572 14.53 4.24 6.33
CA ALA A 572 15.56 4.42 5.30
C ALA A 572 16.32 3.12 4.98
N ALA A 573 16.60 2.30 6.01
CA ALA A 573 17.24 0.99 5.85
C ALA A 573 16.41 0.04 4.98
N LEU A 574 15.11 -0.02 5.24
CA LEU A 574 14.17 -0.82 4.48
C LEU A 574 14.15 -0.41 3.00
N LEU A 575 13.99 0.87 2.72
CA LEU A 575 13.96 1.38 1.35
C LEU A 575 15.31 1.18 0.63
N LEU A 576 16.45 1.44 1.29
CA LEU A 576 17.76 1.17 0.70
C LEU A 576 17.95 -0.31 0.36
N ALA A 577 17.52 -1.21 1.22
CA ALA A 577 17.58 -2.65 0.96
C ALA A 577 16.71 -3.05 -0.25
N GLN A 578 15.50 -2.51 -0.35
CA GLN A 578 14.62 -2.73 -1.50
C GLN A 578 15.21 -2.19 -2.80
N GLY A 579 15.68 -0.93 -2.79
CA GLY A 579 16.29 -0.31 -3.96
C GLY A 579 17.54 -1.07 -4.44
N ALA A 580 18.44 -1.41 -3.53
CA ALA A 580 19.63 -2.20 -3.84
C ALA A 580 19.30 -3.62 -4.33
N GLY A 581 18.22 -4.21 -3.80
CA GLY A 581 17.73 -5.53 -4.23
C GLY A 581 17.16 -5.56 -5.65
N ARG A 582 17.01 -4.43 -6.33
CA ARG A 582 16.61 -4.38 -7.75
C ARG A 582 17.73 -4.79 -8.70
N LEU A 583 18.98 -4.70 -8.27
CA LEU A 583 20.14 -4.96 -9.12
C LEU A 583 20.29 -6.44 -9.51
N VAL A 584 20.16 -7.35 -8.54
CA VAL A 584 20.43 -8.79 -8.74
C VAL A 584 19.15 -9.58 -8.59
N ARG A 585 18.67 -10.16 -9.69
CA ARG A 585 17.46 -10.97 -9.80
C ARG A 585 17.72 -12.39 -10.31
N ARG A 586 18.84 -12.56 -11.03
CA ARG A 586 19.30 -13.83 -11.60
C ARG A 586 20.76 -14.12 -11.22
N ALA A 587 21.17 -15.35 -11.40
CA ALA A 587 22.53 -15.78 -11.07
C ALA A 587 23.62 -15.13 -11.95
N ASP A 588 23.23 -14.68 -13.14
CA ASP A 588 24.10 -14.02 -14.13
C ASP A 588 24.05 -12.49 -14.07
N ASP A 589 23.13 -11.89 -13.31
CA ASP A 589 23.06 -10.44 -13.16
C ASP A 589 24.34 -9.88 -12.51
N ARG A 590 24.81 -8.75 -13.03
CA ARG A 590 25.99 -8.02 -12.55
C ARG A 590 25.70 -6.52 -12.64
N GLY A 591 26.22 -5.75 -11.68
CA GLY A 591 26.04 -4.30 -11.78
C GLY A 591 26.55 -3.49 -10.59
N VAL A 592 26.07 -2.24 -10.53
CA VAL A 592 26.44 -1.26 -9.51
C VAL A 592 25.20 -0.68 -8.86
N VAL A 593 25.19 -0.61 -7.54
CA VAL A 593 24.30 0.25 -6.76
C VAL A 593 25.10 1.47 -6.32
N ALA A 594 24.76 2.64 -6.82
CA ALA A 594 25.37 3.92 -6.47
C ALA A 594 24.47 4.69 -5.51
N VAL A 595 24.91 4.90 -4.27
CA VAL A 595 24.22 5.75 -3.28
C VAL A 595 24.97 7.06 -3.19
N LEU A 596 24.43 8.12 -3.77
CA LEU A 596 25.06 9.43 -3.92
C LEU A 596 25.03 10.29 -2.65
N ASP A 597 24.92 9.65 -1.50
CA ASP A 597 24.87 10.31 -0.20
C ASP A 597 26.08 9.88 0.65
N PRO A 598 27.05 10.78 0.86
CA PRO A 598 28.25 10.45 1.64
C PRO A 598 27.97 10.06 3.08
N ARG A 599 26.79 10.40 3.62
CA ARG A 599 26.39 10.05 4.99
C ARG A 599 26.29 8.54 5.21
N LEU A 600 26.10 7.75 4.13
CA LEU A 600 26.13 6.28 4.24
C LEU A 600 27.47 5.77 4.79
N ARG A 601 28.56 6.51 4.56
CA ARG A 601 29.92 6.18 5.03
C ARG A 601 30.38 7.05 6.20
N THR A 602 29.92 8.30 6.29
CA THR A 602 30.46 9.29 7.21
C THR A 602 29.62 9.47 8.48
N ALA A 603 28.34 9.06 8.45
CA ALA A 603 27.45 9.18 9.61
C ALA A 603 27.52 7.94 10.52
N ARG A 604 27.25 8.14 11.81
CA ARG A 604 27.22 7.05 12.82
C ARG A 604 26.21 5.96 12.49
N TYR A 605 25.07 6.31 11.88
CA TYR A 605 24.02 5.38 11.45
C TYR A 605 24.34 4.68 10.12
N GLY A 606 25.35 5.15 9.37
CA GLY A 606 25.65 4.64 8.04
C GLY A 606 25.99 3.14 8.02
N ALA A 607 26.68 2.64 9.03
CA ALA A 607 26.97 1.22 9.16
C ALA A 607 25.70 0.36 9.38
N PHE A 608 24.70 0.87 10.09
CA PHE A 608 23.40 0.22 10.24
C PHE A 608 22.69 0.13 8.89
N LEU A 609 22.62 1.24 8.14
CA LEU A 609 21.99 1.28 6.83
C LEU A 609 22.69 0.35 5.82
N ALA A 610 24.02 0.40 5.77
CA ALA A 610 24.79 -0.45 4.85
C ALA A 610 24.64 -1.95 5.15
N ARG A 611 24.55 -2.35 6.43
CA ARG A 611 24.31 -3.76 6.81
C ARG A 611 22.88 -4.23 6.54
N SER A 612 21.93 -3.34 6.32
CA SER A 612 20.55 -3.67 5.94
C SER A 612 20.43 -3.95 4.44
N MET A 613 21.38 -3.49 3.62
CA MET A 613 21.43 -3.73 2.18
C MET A 613 21.99 -5.13 1.86
N PRO A 614 21.75 -5.68 0.65
CA PRO A 614 22.46 -6.86 0.17
C PRO A 614 23.99 -6.68 0.31
N PRO A 615 24.75 -7.71 0.66
CA PRO A 615 26.18 -7.61 0.92
C PRO A 615 27.03 -7.45 -0.35
N LEU A 616 26.79 -6.37 -1.10
CA LEU A 616 27.53 -5.98 -2.29
C LEU A 616 28.96 -5.58 -1.93
N TRP A 617 29.90 -5.71 -2.87
CA TRP A 617 31.28 -5.28 -2.66
C TRP A 617 31.40 -3.75 -2.57
N PRO A 618 31.85 -3.18 -1.43
CA PRO A 618 31.78 -1.74 -1.21
C PRO A 618 33.02 -1.02 -1.73
N THR A 619 32.81 0.07 -2.48
CA THR A 619 33.89 0.96 -2.92
C THR A 619 33.49 2.44 -2.87
N ARG A 620 34.50 3.32 -2.83
CA ARG A 620 34.38 4.77 -3.02
C ARG A 620 35.18 5.25 -4.24
N ASP A 621 35.83 4.34 -4.91
CA ASP A 621 36.69 4.62 -6.04
C ASP A 621 35.84 4.73 -7.32
N ARG A 622 35.80 5.95 -7.87
CA ARG A 622 35.04 6.30 -9.06
C ARG A 622 35.54 5.57 -10.30
N ASP A 623 36.84 5.49 -10.49
CA ASP A 623 37.46 4.90 -11.69
C ASP A 623 37.19 3.39 -11.75
N VAL A 624 37.22 2.72 -10.61
CA VAL A 624 36.86 1.30 -10.49
C VAL A 624 35.41 1.09 -10.93
N VAL A 625 34.48 1.96 -10.52
CA VAL A 625 33.06 1.88 -10.85
C VAL A 625 32.81 2.15 -12.32
N LEU A 626 33.36 3.23 -12.87
CA LEU A 626 33.19 3.57 -14.28
C LEU A 626 33.80 2.46 -15.17
N GLY A 627 34.97 1.94 -14.81
CA GLY A 627 35.58 0.82 -15.51
C GLY A 627 34.75 -0.48 -15.45
N ALA A 628 34.12 -0.77 -14.31
CA ALA A 628 33.22 -1.92 -14.18
C ALA A 628 31.96 -1.78 -15.04
N LEU A 629 31.30 -0.61 -14.99
CA LEU A 629 30.14 -0.31 -15.82
C LEU A 629 30.45 -0.38 -17.32
N GLY A 630 31.63 0.16 -17.74
CA GLY A 630 32.05 0.10 -19.13
C GLY A 630 32.27 -1.34 -19.64
N ARG A 631 32.83 -2.23 -18.82
CA ARG A 631 32.94 -3.66 -19.15
C ARG A 631 31.59 -4.33 -19.27
N LEU A 632 30.67 -4.09 -18.32
CA LEU A 632 29.31 -4.63 -18.36
C LEU A 632 28.54 -4.17 -19.60
N ALA A 633 28.69 -2.90 -19.98
CA ALA A 633 28.08 -2.35 -21.20
C ALA A 633 28.67 -2.99 -22.48
N ALA A 634 29.96 -3.33 -22.47
CA ALA A 634 30.62 -4.02 -23.58
C ALA A 634 30.32 -5.55 -23.64
N GLY A 635 29.57 -6.09 -22.68
CA GLY A 635 29.23 -7.52 -22.63
C GLY A 635 30.39 -8.42 -22.10
N GLN A 636 31.29 -7.85 -21.34
CA GLN A 636 32.47 -8.52 -20.76
C GLN A 636 32.30 -8.89 -19.30
#